data_178cc148426d14b68d99cfa258d04e74
#
_entry.id   178cc148426d14b68d99cfa258d04e74
#
_cell.length_a   1.000
_cell.length_b   1.000
_cell.length_c   1.000
_cell.angle_alpha   90.00
_cell.angle_beta   90.00
_cell.angle_gamma   90.00
#
_symmetry.space_group_name_H-M   'P 1'
#
loop_
_entity.id
_entity.type
_entity.pdbx_description
1 polymer ?
#
loop_
_entity_poly.entity_id
_entity_poly.type
_entity_poly.pdbx_seq_one_letter_code
_entity_poly.pdbx_strand_id
1 'polypeptide(L)'
;MKNWVILVFIILISGAFVFFLFSSGGGKESPLEINLPENSTSSSTEQKMNQKQYSTFPGVLPEKERVGKKARFETNYGGFTVQLFGDKTPKTVSSFIFLVKEGFYNNLTFHRVIAGFMIQGGDPVGNGTGGPGYKFEDEFDPSFTFNKPGLLAMANSGSNTNGSQFFITAAPTPHLNNLHTIFGEVVEGYSVVEQISRVQTGASDKPLESVIIKKIEIL
;
A
#
# COMPACT_ATOMS: atom_id res chain seq x y z
N MET A 1 36.57 46.50 18.76
CA MET A 1 35.26 46.52 19.40
C MET A 1 34.22 46.67 18.31
N LYS A 2 33.59 45.59 17.83
CA LYS A 2 32.55 45.61 16.83
C LYS A 2 31.29 44.99 17.46
N ASN A 3 30.26 45.84 17.67
CA ASN A 3 28.99 45.47 18.20
C ASN A 3 28.19 44.74 17.12
N TRP A 4 27.77 43.53 17.40
CA TRP A 4 26.76 42.80 16.58
C TRP A 4 25.39 43.11 17.17
N VAL A 5 24.56 43.72 16.34
CA VAL A 5 23.13 43.93 16.61
C VAL A 5 22.37 42.70 16.10
N ILE A 6 21.75 41.98 17.01
CA ILE A 6 20.82 40.88 16.68
C ILE A 6 19.45 41.51 16.41
N LEU A 7 18.98 41.43 15.19
CA LEU A 7 17.64 41.86 14.78
C LEU A 7 16.66 40.71 15.03
N VAL A 8 15.81 40.83 16.04
CA VAL A 8 14.72 39.89 16.31
C VAL A 8 13.48 40.39 15.56
N PHE A 9 13.02 39.63 14.57
CA PHE A 9 11.75 39.91 13.93
C PHE A 9 10.61 39.33 14.78
N ILE A 10 9.84 40.22 15.42
CA ILE A 10 8.59 39.86 16.07
C ILE A 10 7.49 40.08 15.03
N ILE A 11 6.82 39.00 14.58
CA ILE A 11 5.61 39.07 13.76
C ILE A 11 4.43 39.22 14.72
N LEU A 12 3.87 40.44 14.78
CA LEU A 12 2.60 40.73 15.44
C LEU A 12 1.44 40.38 14.52
N ILE A 13 0.69 39.33 14.89
CA ILE A 13 -0.61 39.05 14.28
C ILE A 13 -1.64 39.94 14.93
N SER A 14 -2.11 40.96 14.20
CA SER A 14 -3.19 41.84 14.62
C SER A 14 -4.53 41.13 14.52
N GLY A 15 -5.11 40.76 15.68
CA GLY A 15 -6.51 40.33 15.79
C GLY A 15 -7.42 41.52 15.66
N ALA A 16 -8.24 41.59 14.62
CA ALA A 16 -9.32 42.55 14.50
C ALA A 16 -10.51 42.12 15.34
N PHE A 17 -10.76 42.78 16.48
CA PHE A 17 -11.98 42.68 17.23
C PHE A 17 -13.04 43.55 16.56
N VAL A 18 -14.06 42.96 15.97
CA VAL A 18 -15.25 43.68 15.48
C VAL A 18 -16.28 43.74 16.60
N PHE A 19 -16.47 44.92 17.17
CA PHE A 19 -17.58 45.21 18.12
C PHE A 19 -18.86 45.48 17.31
N PHE A 20 -19.84 44.60 17.43
CA PHE A 20 -21.21 44.87 16.97
C PHE A 20 -22.01 45.51 18.08
N LEU A 21 -22.41 46.78 17.89
CA LEU A 21 -23.36 47.45 18.73
C LEU A 21 -24.79 46.98 18.35
N PHE A 22 -25.45 46.34 19.30
CA PHE A 22 -26.89 45.99 19.18
C PHE A 22 -27.75 47.24 19.35
N SER A 23 -28.48 47.62 18.31
CA SER A 23 -29.61 48.53 18.37
C SER A 23 -30.89 47.71 18.56
N SER A 24 -31.62 48.00 19.62
CA SER A 24 -32.89 47.39 19.97
C SER A 24 -34.01 47.85 19.04
N GLY A 25 -34.60 46.92 18.29
CA GLY A 25 -35.82 47.13 17.53
C GLY A 25 -36.56 45.80 17.40
N GLY A 26 -37.71 45.72 18.09
CA GLY A 26 -38.52 44.49 18.16
C GLY A 26 -39.18 44.14 16.83
N GLY A 27 -38.95 42.94 16.38
CA GLY A 27 -39.63 42.28 15.28
C GLY A 27 -39.53 40.79 15.50
N LYS A 28 -40.67 40.12 15.67
CA LYS A 28 -40.75 38.65 15.73
C LYS A 28 -40.48 38.09 14.35
N GLU A 29 -39.31 37.48 14.15
CA GLU A 29 -39.04 36.61 13.02
C GLU A 29 -38.65 35.24 13.56
N SER A 30 -39.30 34.20 13.00
CA SER A 30 -39.07 32.79 13.27
C SER A 30 -37.64 32.40 12.86
N PRO A 31 -36.97 31.48 13.56
CA PRO A 31 -35.67 30.99 13.14
C PRO A 31 -35.78 30.23 11.83
N LEU A 32 -35.08 30.69 10.79
CA LEU A 32 -34.82 29.89 9.60
C LEU A 32 -33.92 28.74 10.01
N GLU A 33 -34.44 27.50 9.96
CA GLU A 33 -33.64 26.29 10.02
C GLU A 33 -32.73 26.26 8.79
N ILE A 34 -31.46 26.55 9.01
CA ILE A 34 -30.41 26.29 8.02
C ILE A 34 -30.15 24.77 8.03
N ASN A 35 -30.78 24.09 7.10
CA ASN A 35 -30.38 22.71 6.73
C ASN A 35 -28.96 22.76 6.16
N LEU A 36 -27.96 22.52 7.00
CA LEU A 36 -26.63 22.17 6.56
C LEU A 36 -26.71 20.77 5.97
N PRO A 37 -26.14 20.51 4.80
CA PRO A 37 -26.07 19.14 4.27
C PRO A 37 -25.15 18.33 5.19
N GLU A 38 -25.72 17.44 6.00
CA GLU A 38 -25.00 16.29 6.54
C GLU A 38 -24.59 15.43 5.35
N ASN A 39 -23.37 15.53 4.93
CA ASN A 39 -22.70 14.36 4.35
C ASN A 39 -21.26 14.65 3.93
N SER A 40 -20.29 14.09 4.63
CA SER A 40 -19.04 13.59 4.05
C SER A 40 -18.08 12.89 5.04
N THR A 41 -18.54 12.50 6.24
CA THR A 41 -17.63 11.89 7.23
C THR A 41 -17.80 10.38 7.42
N SER A 42 -18.76 9.73 6.75
CA SER A 42 -19.04 8.29 6.94
C SER A 42 -18.21 7.35 6.07
N SER A 43 -17.65 7.82 4.94
CA SER A 43 -16.97 6.96 3.96
C SER A 43 -15.62 6.40 4.44
N SER A 44 -14.87 7.15 5.23
CA SER A 44 -13.52 6.70 5.65
C SER A 44 -13.53 5.74 6.85
N THR A 45 -14.57 5.78 7.66
CA THR A 45 -14.71 4.93 8.85
C THR A 45 -15.29 3.56 8.50
N GLU A 46 -16.18 3.48 7.52
CA GLU A 46 -16.76 2.21 7.06
C GLU A 46 -15.76 1.35 6.27
N GLN A 47 -14.84 1.95 5.52
CA GLN A 47 -13.78 1.19 4.84
C GLN A 47 -12.79 0.53 5.80
N LYS A 48 -12.64 1.05 7.02
CA LYS A 48 -11.73 0.51 8.03
C LYS A 48 -12.27 -0.74 8.74
N MET A 49 -13.59 -0.99 8.72
CA MET A 49 -14.23 -2.07 9.49
C MET A 49 -14.35 -3.41 8.76
N ASN A 50 -13.94 -3.52 7.50
CA ASN A 50 -14.12 -4.76 6.71
C ASN A 50 -12.78 -5.39 6.25
N GLN A 51 -11.68 -5.10 6.95
CA GLN A 51 -10.40 -5.72 6.64
C GLN A 51 -10.37 -7.16 7.19
N LYS A 52 -10.27 -8.14 6.28
CA LYS A 52 -10.14 -9.54 6.64
C LYS A 52 -8.87 -9.76 7.46
N GLN A 53 -9.02 -10.33 8.65
CA GLN A 53 -7.94 -10.71 9.56
C GLN A 53 -8.04 -12.21 9.86
N TYR A 54 -6.92 -12.90 9.84
CA TYR A 54 -6.83 -14.33 10.06
C TYR A 54 -5.95 -14.59 11.28
N SER A 55 -6.39 -15.46 12.18
CA SER A 55 -5.68 -15.73 13.44
C SER A 55 -4.40 -16.55 13.27
N THR A 56 -4.28 -17.28 12.15
CA THR A 56 -3.17 -18.20 11.91
C THR A 56 -2.81 -18.29 10.43
N PHE A 57 -1.57 -18.68 10.15
CA PHE A 57 -1.13 -19.07 8.82
C PHE A 57 -1.98 -20.25 8.29
N PRO A 58 -2.46 -20.22 7.03
CA PRO A 58 -3.42 -21.20 6.50
C PRO A 58 -2.85 -22.61 6.25
N GLY A 59 -1.53 -22.78 6.42
CA GLY A 59 -0.83 -24.01 6.08
C GLY A 59 -0.30 -24.02 4.64
N VAL A 60 0.52 -25.05 4.35
CA VAL A 60 1.10 -25.25 3.02
C VAL A 60 0.11 -26.02 2.14
N LEU A 61 -0.26 -25.45 1.01
CA LEU A 61 -1.12 -26.10 0.02
C LEU A 61 -0.44 -27.34 -0.59
N PRO A 62 -1.24 -28.35 -1.01
CA PRO A 62 -0.73 -29.46 -1.82
C PRO A 62 0.03 -28.97 -3.06
N GLU A 63 1.02 -29.72 -3.49
CA GLU A 63 1.89 -29.34 -4.62
C GLU A 63 1.11 -28.98 -5.88
N LYS A 64 0.12 -29.77 -6.25
CA LYS A 64 -0.77 -29.53 -7.41
C LYS A 64 -1.53 -28.19 -7.36
N GLU A 65 -1.67 -27.60 -6.18
CA GLU A 65 -2.39 -26.32 -6.00
C GLU A 65 -1.47 -25.11 -5.97
N ARG A 66 -0.14 -25.30 -5.85
CA ARG A 66 0.84 -24.22 -5.74
C ARG A 66 1.92 -24.24 -6.85
N VAL A 67 2.30 -25.42 -7.39
CA VAL A 67 3.32 -25.53 -8.42
C VAL A 67 2.73 -25.27 -9.81
N GLY A 68 3.50 -24.56 -10.64
CA GLY A 68 3.09 -24.17 -11.99
C GLY A 68 2.02 -23.07 -12.04
N LYS A 69 1.57 -22.55 -10.90
CA LYS A 69 0.54 -21.52 -10.83
C LYS A 69 1.07 -20.16 -11.26
N LYS A 70 0.17 -19.40 -11.91
CA LYS A 70 0.39 -17.99 -12.24
C LYS A 70 -0.63 -17.13 -11.50
N ALA A 71 -0.28 -15.87 -11.25
CA ALA A 71 -1.17 -14.86 -10.70
C ALA A 71 -1.37 -13.75 -11.73
N ARG A 72 -2.61 -13.49 -12.12
CA ARG A 72 -2.99 -12.38 -12.99
C ARG A 72 -3.40 -11.20 -12.12
N PHE A 73 -2.69 -10.11 -12.24
CA PHE A 73 -3.01 -8.83 -11.59
C PHE A 73 -3.79 -7.95 -12.56
N GLU A 74 -4.88 -7.37 -12.08
CA GLU A 74 -5.64 -6.33 -12.76
C GLU A 74 -5.55 -5.04 -11.95
N THR A 75 -5.07 -3.97 -12.57
CA THR A 75 -4.93 -2.65 -11.95
C THR A 75 -5.68 -1.58 -12.72
N ASN A 76 -5.78 -0.37 -12.18
CA ASN A 76 -6.28 0.79 -12.95
C ASN A 76 -5.27 1.27 -14.02
N TYR A 77 -4.03 0.75 -14.05
CA TYR A 77 -3.01 1.01 -15.07
C TYR A 77 -2.92 -0.09 -16.14
N GLY A 78 -3.66 -1.20 -15.98
CA GLY A 78 -3.63 -2.37 -16.86
C GLY A 78 -3.35 -3.65 -16.09
N GLY A 79 -3.10 -4.73 -16.82
CA GLY A 79 -2.88 -6.06 -16.25
C GLY A 79 -1.48 -6.61 -16.54
N PHE A 80 -0.98 -7.44 -15.63
CA PHE A 80 0.25 -8.21 -15.80
C PHE A 80 0.12 -9.59 -15.15
N THR A 81 0.94 -10.54 -15.59
CA THR A 81 0.92 -11.93 -15.09
C THR A 81 2.26 -12.29 -14.47
N VAL A 82 2.21 -12.93 -13.31
CA VAL A 82 3.37 -13.38 -12.53
C VAL A 82 3.38 -14.91 -12.51
N GLN A 83 4.52 -15.55 -12.84
CA GLN A 83 4.77 -16.95 -12.55
C GLN A 83 5.12 -17.10 -11.08
N LEU A 84 4.41 -17.96 -10.34
CA LEU A 84 4.69 -18.25 -8.94
C LEU A 84 5.68 -19.42 -8.79
N PHE A 85 6.58 -19.32 -7.81
CA PHE A 85 7.63 -20.33 -7.56
C PHE A 85 7.23 -21.27 -6.40
N GLY A 86 6.07 -21.91 -6.55
CA GLY A 86 5.47 -22.73 -5.50
C GLY A 86 6.24 -23.97 -5.11
N ASP A 87 7.18 -24.45 -5.95
CA ASP A 87 8.10 -25.53 -5.64
C ASP A 87 9.25 -25.09 -4.71
N LYS A 88 9.69 -23.85 -4.83
CA LYS A 88 10.83 -23.26 -4.10
C LYS A 88 10.45 -22.51 -2.84
N THR A 89 9.29 -21.87 -2.86
CA THR A 89 8.77 -21.06 -1.73
C THR A 89 7.34 -21.49 -1.36
N PRO A 90 7.17 -22.75 -0.89
CA PRO A 90 5.85 -23.36 -0.70
C PRO A 90 4.97 -22.64 0.32
N LYS A 91 5.51 -22.14 1.44
CA LYS A 91 4.74 -21.38 2.45
C LYS A 91 4.27 -20.05 1.89
N THR A 92 5.17 -19.30 1.28
CA THR A 92 4.91 -17.96 0.72
C THR A 92 3.85 -18.03 -0.38
N VAL A 93 4.01 -18.95 -1.34
CA VAL A 93 3.04 -19.12 -2.42
C VAL A 93 1.70 -19.61 -1.89
N SER A 94 1.68 -20.51 -0.88
CA SER A 94 0.42 -20.95 -0.26
C SER A 94 -0.32 -19.83 0.45
N SER A 95 0.39 -19.01 1.23
CA SER A 95 -0.17 -17.82 1.86
C SER A 95 -0.74 -16.84 0.82
N PHE A 96 0.02 -16.55 -0.23
CA PHE A 96 -0.40 -15.65 -1.29
C PHE A 96 -1.66 -16.17 -2.01
N ILE A 97 -1.67 -17.46 -2.41
CA ILE A 97 -2.84 -18.09 -3.08
C ILE A 97 -4.07 -18.06 -2.17
N PHE A 98 -3.92 -18.36 -0.88
CA PHE A 98 -5.01 -18.29 0.09
C PHE A 98 -5.60 -16.88 0.14
N LEU A 99 -4.76 -15.86 0.32
CA LEU A 99 -5.21 -14.46 0.39
C LEU A 99 -5.86 -13.98 -0.93
N VAL A 100 -5.36 -14.45 -2.09
CA VAL A 100 -5.98 -14.18 -3.39
C VAL A 100 -7.37 -14.80 -3.47
N LYS A 101 -7.52 -16.09 -3.13
CA LYS A 101 -8.81 -16.80 -3.13
C LYS A 101 -9.84 -16.16 -2.19
N GLU A 102 -9.37 -15.62 -1.07
CA GLU A 102 -10.20 -14.87 -0.12
C GLU A 102 -10.56 -13.45 -0.62
N GLY A 103 -10.02 -12.99 -1.73
CA GLY A 103 -10.21 -11.64 -2.25
C GLY A 103 -9.56 -10.56 -1.36
N PHE A 104 -8.59 -10.95 -0.52
CA PHE A 104 -7.91 -10.04 0.42
C PHE A 104 -7.25 -8.84 -0.28
N TYR A 105 -6.70 -9.06 -1.46
CA TYR A 105 -5.98 -8.02 -2.22
C TYR A 105 -6.90 -7.10 -3.05
N ASN A 106 -8.19 -7.40 -3.15
CA ASN A 106 -9.12 -6.62 -3.97
C ASN A 106 -9.25 -5.19 -3.43
N ASN A 107 -9.11 -4.22 -4.33
CA ASN A 107 -9.15 -2.79 -4.06
C ASN A 107 -8.04 -2.26 -3.12
N LEU A 108 -7.02 -3.07 -2.82
CA LEU A 108 -5.81 -2.56 -2.17
C LEU A 108 -5.00 -1.72 -3.14
N THR A 109 -4.06 -0.94 -2.60
CA THR A 109 -3.21 -0.07 -3.42
C THR A 109 -1.75 -0.52 -3.41
N PHE A 110 -1.02 -0.15 -4.46
CA PHE A 110 0.41 0.00 -4.36
C PHE A 110 0.68 1.28 -3.57
N HIS A 111 0.83 1.15 -2.27
CA HIS A 111 0.88 2.27 -1.33
C HIS A 111 2.24 2.96 -1.27
N ARG A 112 3.31 2.32 -1.80
CA ARG A 112 4.66 2.86 -1.88
C ARG A 112 5.29 2.51 -3.23
N VAL A 113 5.80 3.53 -3.93
CA VAL A 113 6.42 3.41 -5.25
C VAL A 113 7.70 4.21 -5.28
N ILE A 114 8.81 3.55 -5.63
CA ILE A 114 10.11 4.20 -5.80
C ILE A 114 10.63 3.91 -7.20
N ALA A 115 10.76 4.96 -8.00
CA ALA A 115 11.28 4.85 -9.36
C ALA A 115 12.69 4.22 -9.38
N GLY A 116 12.91 3.28 -10.31
CA GLY A 116 14.19 2.58 -10.40
C GLY A 116 14.49 1.63 -9.23
N PHE A 117 13.49 1.32 -8.38
CA PHE A 117 13.64 0.39 -7.28
C PHE A 117 12.50 -0.64 -7.25
N MET A 118 11.29 -0.28 -6.79
CA MET A 118 10.17 -1.24 -6.65
C MET A 118 8.81 -0.54 -6.55
N ILE A 119 7.75 -1.32 -6.72
CA ILE A 119 6.36 -0.99 -6.37
C ILE A 119 5.89 -1.93 -5.27
N GLN A 120 5.39 -1.41 -4.14
CA GLN A 120 4.99 -2.18 -2.95
C GLN A 120 3.50 -2.06 -2.69
N GLY A 121 2.84 -3.20 -2.48
CA GLY A 121 1.41 -3.32 -2.20
C GLY A 121 1.09 -4.40 -1.19
N GLY A 122 -0.19 -4.83 -1.14
CA GLY A 122 -0.66 -5.92 -0.26
C GLY A 122 -0.89 -5.54 1.20
N ASP A 123 -0.87 -4.24 1.50
CA ASP A 123 -1.20 -3.69 2.81
C ASP A 123 -2.68 -3.29 2.88
N PRO A 124 -3.50 -3.93 3.73
CA PRO A 124 -4.91 -3.57 3.88
C PRO A 124 -5.13 -2.18 4.51
N VAL A 125 -4.15 -1.64 5.25
CA VAL A 125 -4.20 -0.28 5.82
C VAL A 125 -3.72 0.76 4.82
N GLY A 126 -2.83 0.39 3.89
CA GLY A 126 -2.30 1.27 2.85
C GLY A 126 -1.28 2.31 3.33
N ASN A 127 -0.57 2.03 4.44
CA ASN A 127 0.46 2.89 5.01
C ASN A 127 1.75 2.15 5.41
N GLY A 128 1.87 0.87 5.05
CA GLY A 128 3.01 0.00 5.36
C GLY A 128 2.90 -0.78 6.67
N THR A 129 1.84 -0.58 7.48
CA THR A 129 1.74 -1.19 8.82
C THR A 129 0.76 -2.36 8.89
N GLY A 130 -0.07 -2.56 7.89
CA GLY A 130 -1.09 -3.59 7.87
C GLY A 130 -0.58 -4.95 7.40
N GLY A 131 -1.40 -5.99 7.64
CA GLY A 131 -1.10 -7.36 7.25
C GLY A 131 -2.32 -8.27 7.42
N PRO A 132 -2.15 -9.58 7.20
CA PRO A 132 -3.26 -10.53 7.18
C PRO A 132 -3.68 -11.01 8.60
N GLY A 133 -2.99 -10.58 9.66
CA GLY A 133 -3.21 -11.02 11.04
C GLY A 133 -2.26 -12.12 11.51
N TYR A 134 -1.46 -12.69 10.64
CA TYR A 134 -0.41 -13.67 10.96
C TYR A 134 0.93 -13.29 10.30
N LYS A 135 1.99 -13.95 10.76
CA LYS A 135 3.33 -13.87 10.18
C LYS A 135 3.85 -15.29 9.92
N PHE A 136 4.80 -15.41 8.98
CA PHE A 136 5.47 -16.67 8.65
C PHE A 136 6.93 -16.46 8.26
N GLU A 137 7.69 -17.54 8.22
CA GLU A 137 9.13 -17.57 8.05
C GLU A 137 9.55 -17.22 6.62
N ASP A 138 10.78 -16.76 6.47
CA ASP A 138 11.44 -16.56 5.19
C ASP A 138 11.74 -17.89 4.49
N GLU A 139 11.71 -17.87 3.15
CA GLU A 139 12.07 -19.00 2.29
C GLU A 139 13.09 -18.52 1.26
N PHE A 140 14.38 -18.67 1.56
CA PHE A 140 15.46 -18.27 0.67
C PHE A 140 15.94 -19.46 -0.15
N ASP A 141 15.80 -19.41 -1.49
CA ASP A 141 16.38 -20.35 -2.42
C ASP A 141 17.63 -19.72 -3.05
N PRO A 142 18.81 -20.38 -2.99
CA PRO A 142 20.06 -19.81 -3.49
C PRO A 142 20.08 -19.59 -5.02
N SER A 143 19.15 -20.19 -5.77
CA SER A 143 19.00 -19.94 -7.21
C SER A 143 18.33 -18.59 -7.53
N PHE A 144 17.70 -17.95 -6.55
CA PHE A 144 17.05 -16.66 -6.73
C PHE A 144 17.88 -15.52 -6.18
N THR A 145 18.14 -14.55 -7.03
CA THR A 145 18.84 -13.32 -6.67
C THR A 145 18.12 -12.12 -7.28
N PHE A 146 18.19 -10.98 -6.63
CA PHE A 146 17.61 -9.73 -7.10
C PHE A 146 18.45 -9.06 -8.20
N ASN A 147 18.76 -9.81 -9.27
CA ASN A 147 19.65 -9.40 -10.36
C ASN A 147 18.93 -8.79 -11.58
N LYS A 148 17.59 -8.72 -11.55
CA LYS A 148 16.75 -8.21 -12.64
C LYS A 148 15.50 -7.53 -12.11
N PRO A 149 14.81 -6.69 -12.93
CA PRO A 149 13.49 -6.21 -12.61
C PRO A 149 12.41 -7.30 -12.77
N GLY A 150 11.20 -7.04 -12.28
CA GLY A 150 10.04 -7.92 -12.43
C GLY A 150 9.97 -9.06 -11.42
N LEU A 151 10.84 -9.10 -10.41
CA LEU A 151 10.77 -10.10 -9.34
C LEU A 151 9.72 -9.73 -8.31
N LEU A 152 8.82 -10.68 -8.00
CA LEU A 152 7.83 -10.57 -6.93
C LEU A 152 8.41 -11.15 -5.64
N ALA A 153 8.47 -10.32 -4.59
CA ALA A 153 9.04 -10.70 -3.31
C ALA A 153 8.23 -10.19 -2.12
N MET A 154 8.38 -10.84 -0.95
CA MET A 154 7.73 -10.44 0.28
C MET A 154 8.37 -9.19 0.88
N ALA A 155 7.55 -8.22 1.24
CA ALA A 155 7.95 -7.17 2.16
C ALA A 155 7.85 -7.69 3.60
N ASN A 156 8.81 -7.34 4.45
CA ASN A 156 8.87 -7.74 5.85
C ASN A 156 9.43 -6.61 6.75
N SER A 157 9.35 -6.80 8.05
CA SER A 157 9.91 -5.91 9.08
C SER A 157 11.10 -6.56 9.81
N GLY A 158 11.88 -7.36 9.10
CA GLY A 158 12.98 -8.18 9.60
C GLY A 158 12.69 -9.67 9.38
N SER A 159 13.63 -10.53 9.76
CA SER A 159 13.58 -11.95 9.50
C SER A 159 12.30 -12.62 10.04
N ASN A 160 11.70 -13.49 9.22
CA ASN A 160 10.53 -14.29 9.58
C ASN A 160 9.29 -13.46 9.96
N THR A 161 9.10 -12.31 9.32
CA THR A 161 7.94 -11.45 9.55
C THR A 161 7.09 -11.23 8.31
N ASN A 162 7.12 -12.19 7.36
CA ASN A 162 6.30 -12.13 6.16
C ASN A 162 4.81 -12.17 6.51
N GLY A 163 4.00 -11.40 5.79
CA GLY A 163 2.55 -11.33 5.98
C GLY A 163 1.81 -11.33 4.64
N SER A 164 1.14 -10.22 4.31
CA SER A 164 0.48 -10.04 3.02
C SER A 164 1.19 -9.05 2.10
N GLN A 165 2.09 -8.21 2.62
CA GLN A 165 2.74 -7.19 1.82
C GLN A 165 3.80 -7.80 0.91
N PHE A 166 3.82 -7.33 -0.32
CA PHE A 166 4.77 -7.74 -1.36
C PHE A 166 5.28 -6.54 -2.13
N PHE A 167 6.37 -6.72 -2.86
CA PHE A 167 6.84 -5.74 -3.83
C PHE A 167 7.25 -6.41 -5.14
N ILE A 168 7.24 -5.62 -6.22
CA ILE A 168 7.75 -6.03 -7.52
C ILE A 168 8.91 -5.11 -7.88
N THR A 169 10.07 -5.67 -8.21
CA THR A 169 11.26 -4.90 -8.55
C THR A 169 11.11 -4.17 -9.88
N ALA A 170 11.56 -2.91 -9.94
CA ALA A 170 11.63 -2.10 -11.16
C ALA A 170 13.06 -1.99 -11.72
N ALA A 171 14.07 -2.49 -10.97
CA ALA A 171 15.47 -2.58 -11.34
C ALA A 171 16.15 -3.73 -10.58
N PRO A 172 17.39 -4.12 -10.92
CA PRO A 172 18.19 -5.01 -10.09
C PRO A 172 18.44 -4.40 -8.70
N THR A 173 18.22 -5.20 -7.64
CA THR A 173 18.33 -4.76 -6.24
C THR A 173 19.12 -5.76 -5.39
N PRO A 174 20.39 -6.05 -5.73
CA PRO A 174 21.16 -7.15 -5.12
C PRO A 174 21.38 -7.00 -3.61
N HIS A 175 21.24 -5.79 -3.06
CA HIS A 175 21.28 -5.53 -1.62
C HIS A 175 20.11 -6.15 -0.85
N LEU A 176 19.06 -6.65 -1.53
CA LEU A 176 17.92 -7.35 -0.93
C LEU A 176 18.10 -8.88 -0.88
N ASN A 177 19.19 -9.42 -1.43
CA ASN A 177 19.47 -10.86 -1.40
C ASN A 177 19.51 -11.38 0.03
N ASN A 178 18.84 -12.52 0.28
CA ASN A 178 18.72 -13.17 1.58
C ASN A 178 18.07 -12.30 2.69
N LEU A 179 17.36 -11.23 2.29
CA LEU A 179 16.57 -10.39 3.20
C LEU A 179 15.07 -10.51 2.93
N HIS A 180 14.70 -10.81 1.68
CA HIS A 180 13.31 -10.92 1.23
C HIS A 180 13.11 -12.17 0.39
N THR A 181 12.04 -12.92 0.65
CA THR A 181 11.67 -14.12 -0.09
C THR A 181 11.20 -13.75 -1.50
N ILE A 182 11.94 -14.15 -2.54
CA ILE A 182 11.50 -14.07 -3.93
C ILE A 182 10.57 -15.25 -4.19
N PHE A 183 9.31 -15.02 -4.56
CA PHE A 183 8.33 -16.07 -4.76
C PHE A 183 7.62 -16.06 -6.11
N GLY A 184 8.08 -15.19 -7.03
CA GLY A 184 7.58 -15.15 -8.41
C GLY A 184 8.31 -14.13 -9.27
N GLU A 185 7.96 -14.14 -10.56
CA GLU A 185 8.45 -13.15 -11.54
C GLU A 185 7.36 -12.79 -12.55
N VAL A 186 7.36 -11.54 -13.01
CA VAL A 186 6.47 -11.06 -14.06
C VAL A 186 6.88 -11.69 -15.39
N VAL A 187 5.97 -12.46 -16.00
CA VAL A 187 6.17 -13.14 -17.28
C VAL A 187 5.42 -12.49 -18.44
N GLU A 188 4.39 -11.67 -18.13
CA GLU A 188 3.62 -10.93 -19.13
C GLU A 188 3.25 -9.54 -18.59
N GLY A 189 3.26 -8.53 -19.45
CA GLY A 189 2.77 -7.19 -19.11
C GLY A 189 3.70 -6.38 -18.19
N TYR A 190 5.02 -6.65 -18.20
CA TYR A 190 5.97 -5.89 -17.37
C TYR A 190 5.93 -4.37 -17.63
N SER A 191 5.55 -3.94 -18.84
CA SER A 191 5.36 -2.52 -19.15
C SER A 191 4.38 -1.80 -18.23
N VAL A 192 3.37 -2.52 -17.70
CA VAL A 192 2.44 -1.96 -16.70
C VAL A 192 3.15 -1.73 -15.37
N VAL A 193 3.99 -2.67 -14.91
CA VAL A 193 4.81 -2.51 -13.70
C VAL A 193 5.77 -1.32 -13.87
N GLU A 194 6.40 -1.21 -15.03
CA GLU A 194 7.29 -0.11 -15.36
C GLU A 194 6.55 1.24 -15.37
N GLN A 195 5.35 1.31 -15.94
CA GLN A 195 4.50 2.51 -15.91
C GLN A 195 4.14 2.89 -14.49
N ILE A 196 3.69 1.94 -13.65
CA ILE A 196 3.39 2.17 -12.24
C ILE A 196 4.63 2.68 -11.49
N SER A 197 5.82 2.13 -11.76
CA SER A 197 7.05 2.52 -11.09
C SER A 197 7.48 3.99 -11.35
N ARG A 198 6.88 4.64 -12.33
CA ARG A 198 7.17 6.03 -12.74
C ARG A 198 6.07 7.03 -12.37
N VAL A 199 5.03 6.63 -11.64
CA VAL A 199 4.00 7.55 -11.19
C VAL A 199 4.59 8.61 -10.25
N GLN A 200 3.98 9.78 -10.22
CA GLN A 200 4.39 10.82 -9.29
C GLN A 200 4.05 10.41 -7.85
N THR A 201 5.00 10.61 -6.94
CA THR A 201 4.88 10.28 -5.53
C THR A 201 5.07 11.51 -4.66
N GLY A 202 4.43 11.50 -3.49
CA GLY A 202 4.56 12.50 -2.44
C GLY A 202 5.37 11.98 -1.25
N ALA A 203 5.03 12.44 -0.06
CA ALA A 203 5.67 12.01 1.17
C ALA A 203 5.60 10.49 1.35
N SER A 204 6.68 9.89 1.88
CA SER A 204 6.81 8.44 2.10
C SER A 204 6.67 7.60 0.83
N ASP A 205 7.05 8.14 -0.33
CA ASP A 205 6.98 7.47 -1.64
C ASP A 205 5.55 7.04 -2.04
N LYS A 206 4.52 7.66 -1.45
CA LYS A 206 3.12 7.34 -1.74
C LYS A 206 2.71 7.96 -3.07
N PRO A 207 2.10 7.19 -4.02
CA PRO A 207 1.55 7.74 -5.25
C PRO A 207 0.56 8.89 -4.99
N LEU A 208 0.69 9.99 -5.73
CA LEU A 208 -0.26 11.12 -5.66
C LEU A 208 -1.64 10.71 -6.17
N GLU A 209 -1.68 9.91 -7.23
CA GLU A 209 -2.89 9.24 -7.71
C GLU A 209 -2.86 7.77 -7.31
N SER A 210 -3.95 7.27 -6.75
CA SER A 210 -4.01 5.90 -6.24
C SER A 210 -3.78 4.87 -7.34
N VAL A 211 -2.80 4.00 -7.15
CA VAL A 211 -2.57 2.81 -7.98
C VAL A 211 -3.30 1.64 -7.34
N ILE A 212 -4.42 1.23 -7.93
CA ILE A 212 -5.37 0.28 -7.34
C ILE A 212 -5.18 -1.11 -7.95
N ILE A 213 -5.03 -2.12 -7.10
CA ILE A 213 -5.15 -3.55 -7.44
C ILE A 213 -6.65 -3.87 -7.46
N LYS A 214 -7.27 -3.88 -8.65
CA LYS A 214 -8.69 -4.19 -8.78
C LYS A 214 -8.98 -5.63 -8.35
N LYS A 215 -8.13 -6.56 -8.79
CA LYS A 215 -8.25 -7.99 -8.54
C LYS A 215 -6.91 -8.70 -8.78
N ILE A 216 -6.72 -9.83 -8.09
CA ILE A 216 -5.71 -10.85 -8.44
C ILE A 216 -6.43 -12.17 -8.63
N GLU A 217 -6.08 -12.94 -9.66
CA GLU A 217 -6.62 -14.26 -9.96
C GLU A 217 -5.50 -15.28 -10.08
N ILE A 218 -5.74 -16.49 -9.58
CA ILE A 218 -4.83 -17.64 -9.75
C ILE A 218 -5.25 -18.42 -10.99
N LEU A 219 -4.28 -18.64 -11.90
CA LEU A 219 -4.42 -19.35 -13.16
C LEU A 219 -3.81 -20.77 -13.06
#